data_dc97b6d4b3aac2439feba6be8fb4c36f
#
_entry.id   dc97b6d4b3aac2439feba6be8fb4c36f
#
_cell.length_a   1.000
_cell.length_b   1.000
_cell.length_c   1.000
_cell.angle_alpha   90.00
_cell.angle_beta   90.00
_cell.angle_gamma   90.00
#
_symmetry.space_group_name_H-M   'P 1'
#
loop_
_entity.id
_entity.type
_entity.pdbx_description
1 polymer ?
#
loop_
_entity_poly.entity_id
_entity_poly.type
_entity_poly.pdbx_seq_one_letter_code
_entity_poly.pdbx_strand_id
1 'polypeptide(L)'
;TWEKISISERNIYICQTMQRIQNRVPGSKKTHIEIASPKSSSANRNIPISNLLFGFLERYSLSHTGFFLSGSPSKFIEPRCIQRRFHKILDACGLEKRNFHVLRHTFATRCVEAKIDIKTLSEILGHSSVTITMNRYVHPSLELKRETMEQLADFISVK
;
A
#
# COMPACT_ATOMS: atom_id res chain seq x y z
N THR A 1 7.30 11.59 3.03
CA THR A 1 8.49 12.39 2.66
C THR A 1 9.67 11.48 2.36
N TRP A 2 10.69 12.01 1.69
CA TRP A 2 11.96 11.30 1.41
C TRP A 2 12.70 10.91 2.69
N GLU A 3 12.62 11.68 3.73
CA GLU A 3 13.21 11.40 5.06
C GLU A 3 12.68 10.10 5.71
N LYS A 4 11.55 9.60 5.21
CA LYS A 4 10.94 8.34 5.68
C LYS A 4 11.26 7.15 4.76
N ILE A 5 12.18 7.35 3.81
CA ILE A 5 12.66 6.33 2.89
C ILE A 5 14.16 6.16 3.12
N SER A 6 14.56 5.05 3.73
CA SER A 6 15.97 4.69 3.89
C SER A 6 16.41 3.86 2.69
N ILE A 7 17.21 4.46 1.82
CA ILE A 7 17.80 3.76 0.65
C ILE A 7 18.84 2.74 1.14
N SER A 8 19.66 3.11 2.12
CA SER A 8 20.71 2.24 2.68
C SER A 8 20.14 0.98 3.36
N GLU A 9 19.07 1.14 4.13
CA GLU A 9 18.39 0.03 4.83
C GLU A 9 17.29 -0.62 3.98
N ARG A 10 17.01 -0.08 2.80
CA ARG A 10 15.93 -0.53 1.90
C ARG A 10 14.56 -0.61 2.56
N ASN A 11 14.19 0.45 3.28
CA ASN A 11 12.94 0.52 4.02
C ASN A 11 12.18 1.82 3.75
N ILE A 12 10.83 1.71 3.74
CA ILE A 12 9.91 2.84 3.76
C ILE A 12 9.17 2.83 5.09
N TYR A 13 9.32 3.89 5.88
CA TYR A 13 8.60 4.04 7.14
C TYR A 13 7.30 4.81 6.93
N ILE A 14 6.17 4.14 7.11
CA ILE A 14 4.83 4.73 7.06
C ILE A 14 4.42 5.09 8.48
N CYS A 15 4.33 6.39 8.78
CA CYS A 15 4.00 6.92 10.10
C CYS A 15 3.07 8.14 10.07
N GLN A 16 2.57 8.51 8.90
CA GLN A 16 1.70 9.67 8.73
C GLN A 16 0.56 9.39 7.77
N THR A 17 -0.56 10.05 8.00
CA THR A 17 -1.71 10.09 7.09
C THR A 17 -1.96 11.51 6.62
N MET A 18 -2.43 11.64 5.39
CA MET A 18 -2.87 12.92 4.84
C MET A 18 -4.37 12.85 4.57
N GLN A 19 -5.13 13.72 5.19
CA GLN A 19 -6.59 13.75 5.07
C GLN A 19 -7.07 15.16 4.75
N ARG A 20 -8.17 15.26 3.97
CA ARG A 20 -8.91 16.51 3.82
C ARG A 20 -10.05 16.54 4.82
N ILE A 21 -10.02 17.47 5.74
CA ILE A 21 -11.04 17.63 6.77
C ILE A 21 -11.82 18.93 6.58
N GLN A 22 -13.06 18.93 7.09
CA GLN A 22 -13.92 20.09 7.06
C GLN A 22 -13.54 21.07 8.17
N ASN A 23 -13.44 22.34 7.80
CA ASN A 23 -13.34 23.40 8.80
C ASN A 23 -14.70 23.62 9.46
N ARG A 24 -14.69 23.66 10.78
CA ARG A 24 -15.89 23.97 11.58
C ARG A 24 -16.01 25.47 11.92
N VAL A 25 -15.04 26.29 11.50
CA VAL A 25 -15.01 27.73 11.81
C VAL A 25 -15.77 28.47 10.72
N PRO A 26 -16.84 29.23 11.07
CA PRO A 26 -17.56 30.06 10.13
C PRO A 26 -16.63 31.10 9.46
N GLY A 27 -16.79 31.29 8.15
CA GLY A 27 -15.98 32.27 7.39
C GLY A 27 -14.61 31.75 6.91
N SER A 28 -14.16 30.58 7.37
CA SER A 28 -12.92 29.95 6.86
C SER A 28 -13.16 29.13 5.57
N LYS A 29 -12.07 28.74 4.87
CA LYS A 29 -12.16 27.77 3.76
C LYS A 29 -12.90 26.52 4.24
N LYS A 30 -13.84 26.00 3.44
CA LYS A 30 -14.67 24.83 3.80
C LYS A 30 -13.87 23.60 4.23
N THR A 31 -12.65 23.45 3.74
CA THR A 31 -11.80 22.29 4.02
C THR A 31 -10.33 22.68 4.02
N HIS A 32 -9.51 21.93 4.78
CA HIS A 32 -8.05 21.99 4.72
C HIS A 32 -7.44 20.56 4.68
N ILE A 33 -6.17 20.48 4.36
CA ILE A 33 -5.41 19.22 4.44
C ILE A 33 -4.75 19.18 5.81
N GLU A 34 -4.94 18.06 6.50
CA GLU A 34 -4.24 17.73 7.74
C GLU A 34 -3.31 16.55 7.50
N ILE A 35 -2.08 16.67 8.01
CA ILE A 35 -1.10 15.59 8.08
C ILE A 35 -0.95 15.24 9.54
N ALA A 36 -1.36 14.03 9.91
CA ALA A 36 -1.40 13.58 11.29
C ALA A 36 -0.83 12.17 11.43
N SER A 37 -0.55 11.77 12.66
CA SER A 37 -0.23 10.38 12.97
C SER A 37 -1.42 9.48 12.66
N PRO A 38 -1.17 8.22 12.24
CA PRO A 38 -2.24 7.25 12.02
C PRO A 38 -3.05 6.99 13.29
N LYS A 39 -4.33 6.67 13.14
CA LYS A 39 -5.23 6.39 14.26
C LYS A 39 -4.93 5.09 15.01
N SER A 40 -4.26 4.12 14.37
CA SER A 40 -3.91 2.83 14.96
C SER A 40 -2.40 2.63 14.92
N SER A 41 -1.86 1.92 15.93
CA SER A 41 -0.45 1.54 15.99
C SER A 41 -0.04 0.67 14.81
N SER A 42 -0.91 -0.23 14.35
CA SER A 42 -0.69 -1.09 13.18
C SER A 42 -0.51 -0.34 11.87
N ALA A 43 -0.94 0.92 11.79
CA ALA A 43 -0.71 1.74 10.61
C ALA A 43 0.73 2.28 10.54
N ASN A 44 1.45 2.34 11.69
CA ASN A 44 2.89 2.60 11.72
C ASN A 44 3.63 1.33 11.35
N ARG A 45 4.37 1.34 10.26
CA ARG A 45 5.03 0.14 9.76
C ARG A 45 6.21 0.45 8.87
N ASN A 46 7.15 -0.48 8.83
CA ASN A 46 8.23 -0.53 7.86
C ASN A 46 7.82 -1.42 6.68
N ILE A 47 8.03 -0.93 5.47
CA ILE A 47 7.81 -1.68 4.24
C ILE A 47 9.15 -1.87 3.56
N PRO A 48 9.64 -3.11 3.44
CA PRO A 48 10.89 -3.41 2.73
C PRO A 48 10.80 -3.01 1.26
N ILE A 49 11.87 -2.45 0.73
CA ILE A 49 11.98 -2.05 -0.67
C ILE A 49 12.52 -3.24 -1.48
N SER A 50 11.72 -3.73 -2.43
CA SER A 50 12.16 -4.77 -3.36
C SER A 50 13.26 -4.26 -4.30
N ASN A 51 14.08 -5.17 -4.86
CA ASN A 51 15.13 -4.80 -5.81
C ASN A 51 14.60 -3.99 -7.00
N LEU A 52 13.41 -4.35 -7.51
CA LEU A 52 12.75 -3.63 -8.60
C LEU A 52 12.45 -2.18 -8.20
N LEU A 53 11.84 -1.97 -7.04
CA LEU A 53 11.49 -0.62 -6.54
C LEU A 53 12.75 0.17 -6.17
N PHE A 54 13.77 -0.50 -5.63
CA PHE A 54 15.03 0.11 -5.26
C PHE A 54 15.68 0.84 -6.43
N GLY A 55 15.80 0.20 -7.61
CA GLY A 55 16.40 0.82 -8.79
C GLY A 55 15.68 2.09 -9.28
N PHE A 56 14.36 2.19 -9.04
CA PHE A 56 13.61 3.43 -9.31
C PHE A 56 13.88 4.49 -8.24
N LEU A 57 13.82 4.12 -6.97
CA LEU A 57 13.98 5.06 -5.86
C LEU A 57 15.39 5.64 -5.77
N GLU A 58 16.41 4.85 -6.04
CA GLU A 58 17.80 5.28 -6.04
C GLU A 58 18.03 6.42 -7.04
N ARG A 59 17.57 6.28 -8.27
CA ARG A 59 17.65 7.34 -9.29
C ARG A 59 16.91 8.61 -8.87
N TYR A 60 15.73 8.46 -8.28
CA TYR A 60 14.92 9.60 -7.82
C TYR A 60 15.50 10.29 -6.60
N SER A 61 16.17 9.57 -5.69
CA SER A 61 16.72 10.13 -4.44
C SER A 61 17.80 11.18 -4.68
N LEU A 62 18.55 11.08 -5.79
CA LEU A 62 19.65 11.99 -6.12
C LEU A 62 19.19 13.43 -6.39
N SER A 63 17.93 13.65 -6.73
CA SER A 63 17.40 14.96 -7.15
C SER A 63 16.19 15.43 -6.36
N HIS A 64 15.71 14.66 -5.37
CA HIS A 64 14.45 14.94 -4.68
C HIS A 64 14.60 14.98 -3.17
N THR A 65 13.96 15.99 -2.56
CA THR A 65 13.90 16.20 -1.10
C THR A 65 12.44 16.45 -0.67
N GLY A 66 12.17 16.44 0.62
CA GLY A 66 10.84 16.77 1.16
C GLY A 66 9.74 15.76 0.78
N PHE A 67 8.63 16.24 0.24
CA PHE A 67 7.51 15.36 -0.12
C PHE A 67 7.84 14.48 -1.32
N PHE A 68 7.65 13.17 -1.16
CA PHE A 68 8.06 12.13 -2.12
C PHE A 68 7.62 12.42 -3.57
N LEU A 69 6.34 12.77 -3.79
CA LEU A 69 5.80 12.94 -5.14
C LEU A 69 6.04 14.32 -5.76
N SER A 70 6.36 15.32 -4.97
CA SER A 70 6.60 16.68 -5.48
C SER A 70 8.08 17.06 -5.52
N GLY A 71 8.92 16.35 -4.77
CA GLY A 71 10.33 16.73 -4.58
C GLY A 71 10.49 18.07 -3.88
N SER A 72 9.49 18.56 -3.17
CA SER A 72 9.49 19.87 -2.54
C SER A 72 9.38 19.74 -1.02
N PRO A 73 10.14 20.52 -0.22
CA PRO A 73 10.01 20.53 1.23
C PRO A 73 8.71 21.19 1.73
N SER A 74 8.08 22.04 0.93
CA SER A 74 6.92 22.84 1.33
C SER A 74 5.63 22.54 0.58
N LYS A 75 5.70 21.84 -0.57
CA LYS A 75 4.53 21.60 -1.43
C LYS A 75 4.27 20.11 -1.59
N PHE A 76 3.17 19.64 -1.07
CA PHE A 76 2.69 18.28 -1.31
C PHE A 76 1.72 18.22 -2.49
N ILE A 77 1.57 17.04 -3.08
CA ILE A 77 0.53 16.77 -4.08
C ILE A 77 -0.71 16.26 -3.35
N GLU A 78 -1.83 16.95 -3.54
CA GLU A 78 -3.10 16.54 -2.93
C GLU A 78 -3.57 15.18 -3.45
N PRO A 79 -4.19 14.33 -2.60
CA PRO A 79 -4.70 13.01 -3.00
C PRO A 79 -5.62 13.06 -4.23
N ARG A 80 -6.47 14.09 -4.35
CA ARG A 80 -7.34 14.30 -5.53
C ARG A 80 -6.55 14.49 -6.83
N CYS A 81 -5.38 15.10 -6.78
CA CYS A 81 -4.53 15.27 -7.97
C CYS A 81 -3.96 13.93 -8.42
N ILE A 82 -3.58 13.06 -7.47
CA ILE A 82 -3.10 11.71 -7.76
C ILE A 82 -4.22 10.87 -8.37
N GLN A 83 -5.42 10.91 -7.78
CA GLN A 83 -6.59 10.21 -8.32
C GLN A 83 -6.93 10.66 -9.74
N ARG A 84 -6.91 11.98 -10.01
CA ARG A 84 -7.14 12.49 -11.38
C ARG A 84 -6.08 12.02 -12.37
N ARG A 85 -4.80 11.99 -11.98
CA ARG A 85 -3.72 11.46 -12.82
C ARG A 85 -3.91 9.97 -13.09
N PHE A 86 -4.28 9.20 -12.09
CA PHE A 86 -4.58 7.79 -12.21
C PHE A 86 -5.73 7.55 -13.22
N HIS A 87 -6.83 8.29 -13.12
CA HIS A 87 -7.94 8.17 -14.07
C HIS A 87 -7.51 8.53 -15.51
N LYS A 88 -6.68 9.56 -15.70
CA LYS A 88 -6.13 9.88 -17.04
C LYS A 88 -5.27 8.74 -17.60
N ILE A 89 -4.51 8.04 -16.76
CA ILE A 89 -3.73 6.88 -17.19
C ILE A 89 -4.66 5.73 -17.59
N LEU A 90 -5.70 5.44 -16.80
CA LEU A 90 -6.70 4.42 -17.16
C LEU A 90 -7.38 4.76 -18.50
N ASP A 91 -7.84 6.00 -18.68
CA ASP A 91 -8.46 6.47 -19.92
C ASP A 91 -7.49 6.31 -21.12
N ALA A 92 -6.21 6.67 -20.95
CA ALA A 92 -5.20 6.54 -22.00
C ALA A 92 -4.88 5.07 -22.36
N CYS A 93 -5.06 4.15 -21.41
CA CYS A 93 -4.88 2.71 -21.61
C CYS A 93 -6.17 2.00 -22.08
N GLY A 94 -7.27 2.71 -22.29
CA GLY A 94 -8.57 2.10 -22.65
C GLY A 94 -9.19 1.27 -21.53
N LEU A 95 -8.80 1.51 -20.26
CA LEU A 95 -9.29 0.77 -19.12
C LEU A 95 -10.48 1.48 -18.46
N GLU A 96 -11.38 0.69 -17.90
CA GLU A 96 -12.50 1.22 -17.13
C GLU A 96 -12.04 2.06 -15.95
N LYS A 97 -12.79 3.12 -15.63
CA LYS A 97 -12.56 3.93 -14.44
C LYS A 97 -12.69 3.11 -13.17
N ARG A 98 -11.65 3.10 -12.38
CA ARG A 98 -11.57 2.42 -11.09
C ARG A 98 -11.14 3.38 -10.00
N ASN A 99 -11.57 3.11 -8.76
CA ASN A 99 -11.08 3.85 -7.59
C ASN A 99 -9.55 3.59 -7.44
N PHE A 100 -8.80 4.61 -7.04
CA PHE A 100 -7.35 4.51 -6.80
C PHE A 100 -6.97 3.36 -5.84
N HIS A 101 -7.85 3.02 -4.91
CA HIS A 101 -7.64 1.92 -3.96
C HIS A 101 -7.55 0.53 -4.62
N VAL A 102 -7.96 0.41 -5.90
CA VAL A 102 -7.80 -0.83 -6.67
C VAL A 102 -6.34 -1.27 -6.76
N LEU A 103 -5.38 -0.34 -6.79
CA LEU A 103 -3.95 -0.67 -6.78
C LEU A 103 -3.54 -1.49 -5.55
N ARG A 104 -4.08 -1.11 -4.38
CA ARG A 104 -3.87 -1.85 -3.13
C ARG A 104 -4.53 -3.23 -3.18
N HIS A 105 -5.73 -3.33 -3.76
CA HIS A 105 -6.40 -4.61 -3.94
C HIS A 105 -5.63 -5.53 -4.89
N THR A 106 -5.19 -5.00 -6.02
CA THR A 106 -4.38 -5.75 -6.99
C THR A 106 -3.08 -6.25 -6.35
N PHE A 107 -2.36 -5.39 -5.62
CA PHE A 107 -1.17 -5.80 -4.89
C PHE A 107 -1.46 -6.95 -3.93
N ALA A 108 -2.49 -6.81 -3.09
CA ALA A 108 -2.84 -7.83 -2.11
C ALA A 108 -3.25 -9.17 -2.76
N THR A 109 -4.05 -9.12 -3.83
CA THR A 109 -4.44 -10.31 -4.59
C THR A 109 -3.22 -11.01 -5.19
N ARG A 110 -2.29 -10.26 -5.82
CA ARG A 110 -1.05 -10.83 -6.36
C ARG A 110 -0.15 -11.45 -5.29
N CYS A 111 -0.12 -10.86 -4.09
CA CYS A 111 0.60 -11.45 -2.96
C CYS A 111 -0.01 -12.81 -2.55
N VAL A 112 -1.34 -12.91 -2.49
CA VAL A 112 -2.02 -14.17 -2.17
C VAL A 112 -1.79 -15.23 -3.25
N GLU A 113 -1.90 -14.86 -4.52
CA GLU A 113 -1.60 -15.74 -5.67
C GLU A 113 -0.16 -16.24 -5.63
N ALA A 114 0.79 -15.39 -5.22
CA ALA A 114 2.19 -15.74 -5.01
C ALA A 114 2.45 -16.52 -3.71
N LYS A 115 1.40 -16.95 -2.99
CA LYS A 115 1.47 -17.70 -1.73
C LYS A 115 2.28 -17.00 -0.62
N ILE A 116 2.28 -15.66 -0.62
CA ILE A 116 2.89 -14.88 0.46
C ILE A 116 2.10 -15.08 1.75
N ASP A 117 2.81 -15.24 2.86
CA ASP A 117 2.18 -15.40 4.17
C ASP A 117 1.21 -14.27 4.49
N ILE A 118 0.00 -14.65 4.91
CA ILE A 118 -1.13 -13.71 5.11
C ILE A 118 -0.88 -12.75 6.27
N LYS A 119 -0.15 -13.18 7.30
CA LYS A 119 0.22 -12.31 8.41
C LYS A 119 1.20 -11.23 7.95
N THR A 120 2.23 -11.62 7.23
CA THR A 120 3.20 -10.70 6.59
C THR A 120 2.50 -9.71 5.66
N LEU A 121 1.58 -10.18 4.80
CA LEU A 121 0.78 -9.31 3.95
C LEU A 121 -0.07 -8.32 4.75
N SER A 122 -0.70 -8.78 5.83
CA SER A 122 -1.51 -7.93 6.70
C SER A 122 -0.70 -6.80 7.34
N GLU A 123 0.53 -7.09 7.77
CA GLU A 123 1.45 -6.11 8.34
C GLU A 123 1.92 -5.09 7.28
N ILE A 124 2.29 -5.54 6.09
CA ILE A 124 2.65 -4.65 4.95
C ILE A 124 1.47 -3.73 4.60
N LEU A 125 0.26 -4.26 4.58
CA LEU A 125 -0.94 -3.47 4.34
C LEU A 125 -1.30 -2.54 5.50
N GLY A 126 -0.85 -2.81 6.73
CA GLY A 126 -1.20 -2.06 7.94
C GLY A 126 -2.65 -2.27 8.35
N HIS A 127 -3.17 -3.48 8.21
CA HIS A 127 -4.47 -3.84 8.77
C HIS A 127 -4.36 -4.04 10.29
N SER A 128 -5.39 -3.64 11.02
CA SER A 128 -5.44 -3.81 12.48
C SER A 128 -5.60 -5.26 12.91
N SER A 129 -6.02 -6.15 12.00
CA SER A 129 -6.17 -7.58 12.22
C SER A 129 -5.89 -8.36 10.94
N VAL A 130 -5.26 -9.51 11.06
CA VAL A 130 -5.05 -10.48 9.98
C VAL A 130 -6.39 -10.94 9.38
N THR A 131 -7.43 -11.03 10.19
CA THR A 131 -8.78 -11.40 9.77
C THR A 131 -9.31 -10.51 8.65
N ILE A 132 -8.97 -9.22 8.64
CA ILE A 132 -9.36 -8.29 7.57
C ILE A 132 -8.73 -8.73 6.23
N THR A 133 -7.46 -9.14 6.24
CA THR A 133 -6.77 -9.63 5.05
C THR A 133 -7.35 -10.97 4.59
N MET A 134 -7.55 -11.90 5.53
CA MET A 134 -8.12 -13.21 5.23
C MET A 134 -9.51 -13.09 4.59
N ASN A 135 -10.43 -12.39 5.24
CA ASN A 135 -11.82 -12.27 4.75
C ASN A 135 -11.91 -11.57 3.39
N ARG A 136 -10.96 -10.70 3.07
CA ARG A 136 -11.00 -9.90 1.83
C ARG A 136 -10.29 -10.56 0.65
N TYR A 137 -9.24 -11.33 0.90
CA TYR A 137 -8.36 -11.81 -0.16
C TYR A 137 -8.16 -13.32 -0.21
N VAL A 138 -8.54 -14.06 0.85
CA VAL A 138 -8.30 -15.49 0.94
C VAL A 138 -9.63 -16.23 0.80
N HIS A 139 -9.89 -16.79 -0.37
CA HIS A 139 -11.08 -17.59 -0.67
C HIS A 139 -10.64 -18.94 -1.26
N PRO A 140 -10.25 -19.91 -0.41
CA PRO A 140 -9.74 -21.19 -0.89
C PRO A 140 -10.80 -21.96 -1.66
N SER A 141 -10.49 -22.34 -2.90
CA SER A 141 -11.32 -23.20 -3.73
C SER A 141 -11.35 -24.64 -3.18
N LEU A 142 -12.30 -25.44 -3.66
CA LEU A 142 -12.35 -26.86 -3.29
C LEU A 142 -11.13 -27.61 -3.82
N GLU A 143 -10.65 -27.24 -5.01
CA GLU A 143 -9.42 -27.79 -5.61
C GLU A 143 -8.23 -27.54 -4.70
N LEU A 144 -8.01 -26.30 -4.26
CA LEU A 144 -6.90 -25.96 -3.36
C LEU A 144 -6.98 -26.77 -2.05
N LYS A 145 -8.18 -27.00 -1.52
CA LYS A 145 -8.36 -27.84 -0.32
C LYS A 145 -7.95 -29.28 -0.57
N ARG A 146 -8.32 -29.85 -1.75
CA ARG A 146 -7.90 -31.21 -2.15
C ARG A 146 -6.39 -31.30 -2.30
N GLU A 147 -5.78 -30.40 -3.07
CA GLU A 147 -4.32 -30.36 -3.25
C GLU A 147 -3.58 -30.29 -1.90
N THR A 148 -4.09 -29.48 -0.96
CA THR A 148 -3.50 -29.37 0.37
C THR A 148 -3.59 -30.68 1.15
N MET A 149 -4.69 -31.41 1.03
CA MET A 149 -4.85 -32.72 1.69
C MET A 149 -3.94 -33.78 1.07
N GLU A 150 -3.76 -33.79 -0.26
CA GLU A 150 -2.81 -34.69 -0.92
C GLU A 150 -1.37 -34.40 -0.50
N GLN A 151 -0.96 -33.12 -0.45
CA GLN A 151 0.36 -32.74 0.06
C GLN A 151 0.61 -33.23 1.49
N LEU A 152 -0.41 -33.16 2.35
CA LEU A 152 -0.32 -33.70 3.71
C LEU A 152 -0.16 -35.22 3.72
N ALA A 153 -0.92 -35.93 2.87
CA ALA A 153 -0.85 -37.37 2.74
C ALA A 153 0.55 -37.82 2.29
N ASP A 154 1.12 -37.14 1.27
CA ASP A 154 2.47 -37.40 0.80
C ASP A 154 3.51 -37.17 1.89
N PHE A 155 3.40 -36.08 2.66
CA PHE A 155 4.32 -35.76 3.76
C PHE A 155 4.29 -36.82 4.87
N ILE A 156 3.13 -37.38 5.17
CA ILE A 156 2.97 -38.44 6.19
C ILE A 156 3.47 -39.80 5.66
N SER A 157 3.29 -40.07 4.35
CA SER A 157 3.65 -41.35 3.74
C SER A 157 5.18 -41.54 3.54
N VAL A 158 5.96 -40.47 3.59
CA VAL A 158 7.43 -40.50 3.41
C VAL A 158 8.19 -40.84 4.73
N LYS A 159 7.48 -41.11 5.82
CA LYS A 159 8.05 -41.64 7.07
C LYS A 159 7.85 -43.12 7.18
#